data_5134e6e812c82b09b392ba685d343cf6
#
_entry.id   5134e6e812c82b09b392ba685d343cf6
#
_cell.length_a   1.000
_cell.length_b   1.000
_cell.length_c   1.000
_cell.angle_alpha   90.00
_cell.angle_beta   90.00
_cell.angle_gamma   90.00
#
_symmetry.space_group_name_H-M   'P 1'
#
loop_
_entity.id
_entity.type
_entity.pdbx_description
1 polymer ?
#
loop_
_entity_poly.entity_id
_entity_poly.type
_entity_poly.pdbx_seq_one_letter_code
_entity_poly.pdbx_strand_id
1 'polypeptide(L)'
;YEWDINIEAAEQYESDGNLYQLTVRRDVANYFLYSWAYLSDSVDLYPKEVILPKGVTPSELSEISLQNMRTSENVAIAVALNSLGYDVQSEGDGVLVVGILDDSPVKDKLLKDDLITSISGEDKITYSINSSTQFISLLRTFSIGETVYIGVQRNDKEVQIETQLIEHIEYKNEPMVGFLASTPNQRFVF
;
A
#
# COMPACT_ATOMS: atom_id res chain seq x y z
N TYR A 1 11.94 20.71 9.18
CA TYR A 1 10.98 21.79 8.96
C TYR A 1 9.97 21.76 10.09
N GLU A 2 9.73 22.92 10.70
CA GLU A 2 8.66 23.15 11.69
C GLU A 2 7.41 23.57 10.93
N TRP A 3 6.28 22.96 11.26
CA TRP A 3 5.01 23.25 10.61
C TRP A 3 4.09 23.93 11.60
N ASP A 4 3.66 25.14 11.27
CA ASP A 4 2.57 25.83 11.95
C ASP A 4 1.24 25.35 11.35
N ILE A 5 0.46 24.63 12.15
CA ILE A 5 -0.87 24.15 11.72
C ILE A 5 -1.88 25.23 12.11
N ASN A 6 -2.38 25.95 11.12
CA ASN A 6 -3.44 26.95 11.31
C ASN A 6 -4.76 26.42 10.76
N ILE A 7 -5.76 26.30 11.62
CA ILE A 7 -7.12 25.85 11.26
C ILE A 7 -8.06 27.04 11.41
N GLU A 8 -8.47 27.64 10.29
CA GLU A 8 -9.31 28.86 10.29
C GLU A 8 -10.74 28.65 10.82
N ALA A 9 -11.23 27.40 10.86
CA ALA A 9 -12.61 27.07 11.18
C ALA A 9 -12.82 26.44 12.57
N ALA A 10 -11.78 26.30 13.38
CA ALA A 10 -11.86 25.62 14.67
C ALA A 10 -11.12 26.40 15.77
N GLU A 11 -11.57 26.23 17.01
CA GLU A 11 -10.88 26.71 18.18
C GLU A 11 -9.53 25.99 18.34
N GLN A 12 -8.43 26.74 18.34
CA GLN A 12 -7.10 26.19 18.52
C GLN A 12 -6.74 26.21 20.00
N TYR A 13 -6.28 25.07 20.50
CA TYR A 13 -5.77 24.96 21.86
C TYR A 13 -4.24 25.09 21.83
N GLU A 14 -3.69 25.92 22.72
CA GLU A 14 -2.25 25.99 22.90
C GLU A 14 -1.72 24.61 23.34
N SER A 15 -0.74 24.09 22.62
CA SER A 15 -0.02 22.88 22.99
C SER A 15 1.48 23.16 23.10
N ASP A 16 2.13 22.59 24.11
CA ASP A 16 3.58 22.74 24.33
C ASP A 16 4.42 21.84 23.41
N GLY A 17 3.81 21.23 22.39
CA GLY A 17 4.46 20.30 21.47
C GLY A 17 4.72 20.89 20.09
N ASN A 18 5.87 20.54 19.50
CA ASN A 18 6.20 20.88 18.11
C ASN A 18 6.16 19.64 17.23
N LEU A 19 5.61 19.78 16.01
CA LEU A 19 5.64 18.74 14.98
C LEU A 19 6.87 18.97 14.08
N TYR A 20 7.74 17.95 14.02
CA TYR A 20 8.93 17.99 13.17
C TYR A 20 8.78 16.99 12.01
N GLN A 21 8.99 17.45 10.79
CA GLN A 21 9.09 16.56 9.65
C GLN A 21 10.56 16.18 9.45
N LEU A 22 10.85 14.87 9.52
CA LEU A 22 12.13 14.31 9.16
C LEU A 22 12.14 13.96 7.68
N THR A 23 13.16 14.42 6.97
CA THR A 23 13.37 14.07 5.57
C THR A 23 14.65 13.26 5.44
N VAL A 24 14.56 12.12 4.73
CA VAL A 24 15.70 11.27 4.42
C VAL A 24 15.99 11.35 2.92
N ARG A 25 17.21 11.72 2.57
CA ARG A 25 17.66 11.72 1.18
C ARG A 25 18.17 10.32 0.83
N ARG A 26 17.74 9.79 -0.31
CA ARG A 26 18.22 8.52 -0.85
C ARG A 26 18.91 8.77 -2.19
N ASP A 27 20.13 8.32 -2.30
CA ASP A 27 20.93 8.42 -3.52
C ASP A 27 21.60 7.07 -3.83
N VAL A 28 21.87 6.81 -5.11
CA VAL A 28 22.68 5.66 -5.50
C VAL A 28 24.12 5.90 -5.08
N ALA A 29 24.67 5.01 -4.26
CA ALA A 29 26.04 5.14 -3.79
C ALA A 29 27.03 4.98 -4.95
N ASN A 30 27.87 5.99 -5.17
CA ASN A 30 29.10 5.89 -5.93
C ASN A 30 30.26 5.46 -5.01
N TYR A 31 31.44 5.18 -5.57
CA TYR A 31 32.58 4.73 -4.79
C TYR A 31 32.97 5.69 -3.65
N PHE A 32 32.80 6.99 -3.84
CA PHE A 32 33.10 7.99 -2.83
C PHE A 32 32.08 7.95 -1.69
N LEU A 33 30.77 7.92 -2.00
CA LEU A 33 29.70 7.82 -1.00
C LEU A 33 29.75 6.48 -0.26
N TYR A 34 30.11 5.40 -0.96
CA TYR A 34 30.32 4.10 -0.35
C TYR A 34 31.43 4.14 0.70
N SER A 35 32.59 4.75 0.36
CA SER A 35 33.70 4.90 1.29
C SER A 35 33.38 5.86 2.45
N TRP A 36 32.62 6.93 2.17
CA TRP A 36 32.16 7.88 3.18
C TRP A 36 31.23 7.27 4.20
N ALA A 37 30.35 6.34 3.78
CA ALA A 37 29.43 5.65 4.68
C ALA A 37 30.14 4.80 5.74
N TYR A 38 31.35 4.31 5.48
CA TYR A 38 32.17 3.63 6.48
C TYR A 38 32.78 4.56 7.53
N LEU A 39 32.86 5.86 7.24
CA LEU A 39 33.47 6.86 8.10
C LEU A 39 32.43 7.76 8.80
N SER A 40 31.18 7.65 8.45
CA SER A 40 30.14 8.55 8.91
C SER A 40 28.94 7.75 9.47
N ASP A 41 28.59 8.02 10.71
CA ASP A 41 27.39 7.46 11.37
C ASP A 41 26.06 8.04 10.84
N SER A 42 26.14 8.98 9.89
CA SER A 42 24.97 9.68 9.32
C SER A 42 24.51 9.09 7.98
N VAL A 43 25.20 8.06 7.47
CA VAL A 43 24.91 7.46 6.15
C VAL A 43 24.80 5.97 6.28
N ASP A 44 23.60 5.44 6.00
CA ASP A 44 23.33 4.01 5.97
C ASP A 44 23.39 3.48 4.54
N LEU A 45 24.00 2.32 4.37
CA LEU A 45 24.04 1.59 3.10
C LEU A 45 23.04 0.45 3.09
N TYR A 46 22.16 0.45 2.11
CA TYR A 46 21.21 -0.63 1.90
C TYR A 46 21.41 -1.29 0.54
N PRO A 47 21.27 -2.61 0.43
CA PRO A 47 21.20 -3.29 -0.87
C PRO A 47 20.09 -2.67 -1.71
N LYS A 48 20.32 -2.56 -3.03
CA LYS A 48 19.33 -1.98 -3.95
C LYS A 48 18.00 -2.73 -3.91
N GLU A 49 18.04 -4.03 -3.72
CA GLU A 49 16.88 -4.92 -3.68
C GLU A 49 15.96 -4.68 -2.49
N VAL A 50 16.50 -4.14 -1.38
CA VAL A 50 15.70 -3.75 -0.20
C VAL A 50 14.85 -2.51 -0.50
N ILE A 51 15.39 -1.61 -1.33
CA ILE A 51 14.70 -0.34 -1.65
C ILE A 51 13.83 -0.48 -2.90
N LEU A 52 14.29 -1.25 -3.87
CA LEU A 52 13.60 -1.51 -5.13
C LEU A 52 13.43 -3.02 -5.30
N PRO A 53 12.26 -3.57 -4.94
CA PRO A 53 11.98 -4.99 -5.13
C PRO A 53 12.15 -5.41 -6.59
N LYS A 54 12.56 -6.67 -6.81
CA LYS A 54 12.68 -7.22 -8.16
C LYS A 54 11.35 -7.19 -8.88
N GLY A 55 11.35 -6.76 -10.12
CA GLY A 55 10.15 -6.63 -10.95
C GLY A 55 9.45 -5.26 -10.84
N VAL A 56 9.92 -4.38 -9.97
CA VAL A 56 9.35 -3.04 -9.77
C VAL A 56 10.29 -1.98 -10.34
N THR A 57 9.75 -1.06 -11.11
CA THR A 57 10.50 0.08 -11.65
C THR A 57 10.53 1.25 -10.63
N PRO A 58 11.52 2.15 -10.70
CA PRO A 58 11.55 3.34 -9.85
C PRO A 58 10.31 4.25 -10.01
N SER A 59 9.72 4.31 -11.21
CA SER A 59 8.51 5.09 -11.46
C SER A 59 7.29 4.48 -10.77
N GLU A 60 7.13 3.17 -10.80
CA GLU A 60 6.07 2.46 -10.08
C GLU A 60 6.20 2.63 -8.57
N LEU A 61 7.43 2.54 -8.04
CA LEU A 61 7.68 2.78 -6.62
C LEU A 61 7.34 4.22 -6.21
N SER A 62 7.65 5.20 -7.07
CA SER A 62 7.29 6.61 -6.84
C SER A 62 5.77 6.82 -6.85
N GLU A 63 5.07 6.20 -7.79
CA GLU A 63 3.60 6.24 -7.87
C GLU A 63 2.95 5.66 -6.62
N ILE A 64 3.43 4.49 -6.16
CA ILE A 64 2.97 3.86 -4.91
C ILE A 64 3.24 4.77 -3.71
N SER A 65 4.43 5.39 -3.64
CA SER A 65 4.78 6.28 -2.53
C SER A 65 3.86 7.50 -2.47
N LEU A 66 3.54 8.10 -3.60
CA LEU A 66 2.57 9.21 -3.69
C LEU A 66 1.16 8.76 -3.28
N GLN A 67 0.75 7.57 -3.71
CA GLN A 67 -0.54 7.02 -3.34
C GLN A 67 -0.61 6.71 -1.84
N ASN A 68 0.44 6.13 -1.27
CA ASN A 68 0.53 5.85 0.16
C ASN A 68 0.48 7.13 1.00
N MET A 69 1.12 8.22 0.53
CA MET A 69 1.04 9.53 1.18
C MET A 69 -0.40 10.05 1.21
N ARG A 70 -1.11 10.02 0.09
CA ARG A 70 -2.53 10.43 0.01
C ARG A 70 -3.42 9.55 0.90
N THR A 71 -3.18 8.24 0.89
CA THR A 71 -3.92 7.30 1.74
C THR A 71 -3.68 7.60 3.22
N SER A 72 -2.43 7.89 3.62
CA SER A 72 -2.10 8.24 5.00
C SER A 72 -2.78 9.54 5.45
N GLU A 73 -2.81 10.56 4.60
CA GLU A 73 -3.53 11.80 4.86
C GLU A 73 -5.03 11.54 5.07
N ASN A 74 -5.63 10.80 4.18
CA ASN A 74 -7.03 10.42 4.24
C ASN A 74 -7.37 9.60 5.50
N VAL A 75 -6.54 8.63 5.84
CA VAL A 75 -6.70 7.82 7.07
C VAL A 75 -6.61 8.70 8.32
N ALA A 76 -5.68 9.65 8.35
CA ALA A 76 -5.57 10.58 9.47
C ALA A 76 -6.85 11.42 9.66
N ILE A 77 -7.43 11.91 8.56
CA ILE A 77 -8.71 12.63 8.57
C ILE A 77 -9.84 11.72 9.09
N ALA A 78 -9.93 10.50 8.58
CA ALA A 78 -10.94 9.53 9.00
C ALA A 78 -10.84 9.20 10.50
N VAL A 79 -9.63 8.98 11.01
CA VAL A 79 -9.39 8.74 12.44
C VAL A 79 -9.79 9.95 13.30
N ALA A 80 -9.45 11.15 12.86
CA ALA A 80 -9.85 12.38 13.56
C ALA A 80 -11.38 12.55 13.61
N LEU A 81 -12.06 12.32 12.49
CA LEU A 81 -13.53 12.41 12.43
C LEU A 81 -14.21 11.31 13.25
N ASN A 82 -13.71 10.07 13.21
CA ASN A 82 -14.21 8.99 14.06
C ASN A 82 -14.03 9.31 15.55
N SER A 83 -12.94 9.95 15.96
CA SER A 83 -12.73 10.36 17.35
C SER A 83 -13.70 11.45 17.81
N LEU A 84 -14.26 12.21 16.87
CA LEU A 84 -15.32 13.18 17.09
C LEU A 84 -16.73 12.59 17.05
N GLY A 85 -16.85 11.28 16.83
CA GLY A 85 -18.13 10.56 16.83
C GLY A 85 -18.83 10.46 15.46
N TYR A 86 -18.15 10.84 14.37
CA TYR A 86 -18.65 10.60 13.02
C TYR A 86 -18.34 9.16 12.60
N ASP A 87 -19.32 8.48 11.99
CA ASP A 87 -19.08 7.16 11.39
C ASP A 87 -18.53 7.36 9.97
N VAL A 88 -17.21 7.26 9.84
CA VAL A 88 -16.51 7.49 8.58
C VAL A 88 -16.13 6.17 7.95
N GLN A 89 -16.67 5.89 6.78
CA GLN A 89 -16.34 4.71 5.99
C GLN A 89 -15.46 5.09 4.80
N SER A 90 -14.44 4.28 4.55
CA SER A 90 -13.57 4.44 3.37
C SER A 90 -14.10 3.57 2.23
N GLU A 91 -14.44 4.20 1.13
CA GLU A 91 -14.85 3.54 -0.10
C GLU A 91 -13.88 3.88 -1.25
N GLY A 92 -13.74 2.96 -2.16
CA GLY A 92 -13.01 3.10 -3.41
C GLY A 92 -13.61 2.17 -4.46
N ASP A 93 -13.06 2.16 -5.65
CA ASP A 93 -13.59 1.36 -6.76
C ASP A 93 -13.03 -0.07 -6.78
N GLY A 94 -12.15 -0.41 -5.86
CA GLY A 94 -11.46 -1.70 -5.79
C GLY A 94 -9.97 -1.57 -5.48
N VAL A 95 -9.19 -2.54 -5.92
CA VAL A 95 -7.73 -2.56 -5.76
C VAL A 95 -7.06 -2.56 -7.14
N LEU A 96 -6.35 -1.48 -7.44
CA LEU A 96 -5.59 -1.35 -8.68
C LEU A 96 -4.24 -2.07 -8.55
N VAL A 97 -3.90 -2.89 -9.52
CA VAL A 97 -2.59 -3.54 -9.63
C VAL A 97 -1.60 -2.54 -10.24
N VAL A 98 -0.66 -2.04 -9.44
CA VAL A 98 0.36 -1.05 -9.88
C VAL A 98 1.62 -1.75 -10.38
N GLY A 99 1.97 -2.88 -9.77
CA GLY A 99 3.14 -3.67 -10.15
C GLY A 99 3.00 -5.11 -9.65
N ILE A 100 3.76 -6.01 -10.22
CA ILE A 100 3.74 -7.44 -9.88
C ILE A 100 5.14 -7.87 -9.49
N LEU A 101 5.27 -8.59 -8.37
CA LEU A 101 6.54 -9.10 -7.90
C LEU A 101 7.05 -10.23 -8.78
N ASP A 102 8.35 -10.32 -8.98
CA ASP A 102 8.96 -11.33 -9.88
C ASP A 102 8.69 -12.78 -9.46
N ASP A 103 8.64 -13.03 -8.15
CA ASP A 103 8.39 -14.36 -7.59
C ASP A 103 6.90 -14.60 -7.26
N SER A 104 6.01 -13.78 -7.82
CA SER A 104 4.58 -13.86 -7.57
C SER A 104 3.91 -15.01 -8.33
N PRO A 105 2.99 -15.77 -7.69
CA PRO A 105 2.21 -16.80 -8.37
C PRO A 105 1.21 -16.25 -9.40
N VAL A 106 1.01 -14.93 -9.42
CA VAL A 106 0.13 -14.25 -10.38
C VAL A 106 0.88 -13.50 -11.48
N LYS A 107 2.21 -13.66 -11.58
CA LYS A 107 3.06 -12.92 -12.53
C LYS A 107 2.58 -13.02 -14.00
N ASP A 108 2.14 -14.21 -14.39
CA ASP A 108 1.67 -14.47 -15.77
C ASP A 108 0.13 -14.35 -15.92
N LYS A 109 -0.57 -13.99 -14.86
CA LYS A 109 -2.04 -13.97 -14.80
C LYS A 109 -2.61 -12.58 -14.60
N LEU A 110 -2.05 -11.82 -13.66
CA LEU A 110 -2.39 -10.41 -13.44
C LEU A 110 -1.59 -9.52 -14.38
N LEU A 111 -2.16 -8.40 -14.72
CA LEU A 111 -1.50 -7.33 -15.49
C LEU A 111 -1.53 -6.03 -14.68
N LYS A 112 -0.58 -5.14 -14.99
CA LYS A 112 -0.64 -3.76 -14.50
C LYS A 112 -1.95 -3.12 -15.00
N ASP A 113 -2.53 -2.26 -14.16
CA ASP A 113 -3.81 -1.58 -14.36
C ASP A 113 -5.06 -2.49 -14.28
N ASP A 114 -4.92 -3.76 -13.90
CA ASP A 114 -6.05 -4.59 -13.51
C ASP A 114 -6.72 -4.02 -12.24
N LEU A 115 -8.04 -3.95 -12.24
CA LEU A 115 -8.81 -3.54 -11.07
C LEU A 115 -9.44 -4.76 -10.41
N ILE A 116 -8.99 -5.11 -9.23
CA ILE A 116 -9.55 -6.21 -8.43
C ILE A 116 -10.81 -5.71 -7.72
N THR A 117 -11.93 -6.38 -7.95
CA THR A 117 -13.24 -6.02 -7.42
C THR A 117 -13.83 -7.08 -6.49
N SER A 118 -13.28 -8.29 -6.51
CA SER A 118 -13.77 -9.37 -5.64
C SER A 118 -12.71 -10.43 -5.36
N ILE A 119 -12.91 -11.19 -4.28
CA ILE A 119 -12.15 -12.39 -3.95
C ILE A 119 -13.10 -13.45 -3.41
N SER A 120 -12.80 -14.72 -3.69
CA SER A 120 -13.48 -15.86 -3.10
C SER A 120 -12.49 -16.98 -2.80
N GLY A 121 -12.77 -17.78 -1.78
CA GLY A 121 -12.06 -19.01 -1.47
C GLY A 121 -12.66 -20.22 -2.18
N GLU A 122 -12.25 -21.42 -1.75
CA GLU A 122 -12.77 -22.71 -2.23
C GLU A 122 -14.25 -22.92 -1.87
N ASP A 123 -14.73 -22.25 -0.84
CA ASP A 123 -16.14 -22.24 -0.41
C ASP A 123 -17.07 -21.50 -1.39
N LYS A 124 -16.48 -20.81 -2.39
CA LYS A 124 -17.18 -19.99 -3.40
C LYS A 124 -17.99 -18.83 -2.84
N ILE A 125 -17.73 -18.44 -1.60
CA ILE A 125 -18.30 -17.20 -1.04
C ILE A 125 -17.50 -16.04 -1.63
N THR A 126 -18.19 -15.17 -2.38
CA THR A 126 -17.56 -14.01 -3.02
C THR A 126 -17.70 -12.77 -2.16
N TYR A 127 -16.57 -12.16 -1.86
CA TYR A 127 -16.48 -10.91 -1.12
C TYR A 127 -16.16 -9.78 -2.11
N SER A 128 -16.97 -8.73 -2.11
CA SER A 128 -16.69 -7.51 -2.87
C SER A 128 -15.57 -6.73 -2.20
N ILE A 129 -14.74 -6.11 -3.02
CA ILE A 129 -13.56 -5.37 -2.58
C ILE A 129 -13.65 -3.93 -3.07
N ASN A 130 -13.57 -2.98 -2.13
CA ASN A 130 -13.66 -1.56 -2.40
C ASN A 130 -12.33 -0.84 -2.15
N SER A 131 -11.40 -1.47 -1.41
CA SER A 131 -10.13 -0.84 -1.05
C SER A 131 -9.03 -1.87 -0.78
N SER A 132 -7.77 -1.44 -0.86
CA SER A 132 -6.61 -2.25 -0.51
C SER A 132 -6.62 -2.67 0.96
N THR A 133 -7.11 -1.83 1.87
CA THR A 133 -7.23 -2.16 3.29
C THR A 133 -8.22 -3.30 3.51
N GLN A 134 -9.38 -3.24 2.87
CA GLN A 134 -10.37 -4.32 2.93
C GLN A 134 -9.82 -5.62 2.33
N PHE A 135 -9.13 -5.52 1.19
CA PHE A 135 -8.50 -6.67 0.53
C PHE A 135 -7.50 -7.37 1.46
N ILE A 136 -6.58 -6.61 2.07
CA ILE A 136 -5.60 -7.15 3.02
C ILE A 136 -6.29 -7.79 4.23
N SER A 137 -7.33 -7.16 4.76
CA SER A 137 -8.10 -7.71 5.89
C SER A 137 -8.78 -9.03 5.53
N LEU A 138 -9.30 -9.15 4.32
CA LEU A 138 -9.88 -10.39 3.80
C LEU A 138 -8.80 -11.45 3.56
N LEU A 139 -7.66 -11.09 2.98
CA LEU A 139 -6.55 -12.03 2.77
C LEU A 139 -6.12 -12.70 4.09
N ARG A 140 -6.10 -11.96 5.20
CA ARG A 140 -5.75 -12.50 6.53
C ARG A 140 -6.73 -13.54 7.06
N THR A 141 -7.92 -13.68 6.47
CA THR A 141 -8.88 -14.74 6.82
C THR A 141 -8.59 -16.06 6.14
N PHE A 142 -7.76 -16.06 5.08
CA PHE A 142 -7.33 -17.25 4.35
C PHE A 142 -5.99 -17.76 4.87
N SER A 143 -5.67 -19.00 4.56
CA SER A 143 -4.42 -19.63 4.94
C SER A 143 -3.35 -19.49 3.84
N ILE A 144 -2.08 -19.47 4.23
CA ILE A 144 -0.96 -19.57 3.26
C ILE A 144 -1.07 -20.92 2.54
N GLY A 145 -0.94 -20.90 1.20
CA GLY A 145 -1.11 -22.06 0.34
C GLY A 145 -2.54 -22.33 -0.09
N GLU A 146 -3.53 -21.62 0.48
CA GLU A 146 -4.93 -21.74 0.09
C GLU A 146 -5.16 -21.18 -1.32
N THR A 147 -6.03 -21.84 -2.08
CA THR A 147 -6.43 -21.39 -3.41
C THR A 147 -7.54 -20.35 -3.31
N VAL A 148 -7.32 -19.21 -3.93
CA VAL A 148 -8.30 -18.13 -4.02
C VAL A 148 -8.59 -17.77 -5.47
N TYR A 149 -9.78 -17.25 -5.69
CA TYR A 149 -10.26 -16.77 -6.98
C TYR A 149 -10.46 -15.27 -6.90
N ILE A 150 -9.71 -14.51 -7.69
CA ILE A 150 -9.71 -13.06 -7.71
C ILE A 150 -10.50 -12.60 -8.93
N GLY A 151 -11.56 -11.84 -8.71
CA GLY A 151 -12.33 -11.19 -9.77
C GLY A 151 -11.69 -9.86 -10.14
N VAL A 152 -11.38 -9.71 -11.42
CA VAL A 152 -10.61 -8.60 -11.98
C VAL A 152 -11.41 -7.96 -13.11
N GLN A 153 -11.48 -6.65 -13.13
CA GLN A 153 -11.94 -5.87 -14.28
C GLN A 153 -10.72 -5.45 -15.10
N ARG A 154 -10.65 -5.94 -16.34
CA ARG A 154 -9.58 -5.69 -17.31
C ARG A 154 -10.19 -5.23 -18.63
N ASN A 155 -9.93 -3.98 -19.05
CA ASN A 155 -10.49 -3.43 -20.30
C ASN A 155 -12.02 -3.62 -20.41
N ASP A 156 -12.76 -3.26 -19.38
CA ASP A 156 -14.21 -3.40 -19.23
C ASP A 156 -14.74 -4.85 -19.31
N LYS A 157 -13.88 -5.85 -19.12
CA LYS A 157 -14.24 -7.26 -19.05
C LYS A 157 -13.92 -7.82 -17.67
N GLU A 158 -14.82 -8.63 -17.16
CA GLU A 158 -14.57 -9.39 -15.95
C GLU A 158 -13.73 -10.63 -16.28
N VAL A 159 -12.65 -10.82 -15.53
CA VAL A 159 -11.75 -11.96 -15.62
C VAL A 159 -11.60 -12.55 -14.23
N GLN A 160 -11.72 -13.86 -14.12
CA GLN A 160 -11.43 -14.57 -12.87
C GLN A 160 -10.04 -15.19 -12.93
N ILE A 161 -9.25 -14.94 -11.89
CA ILE A 161 -7.87 -15.43 -11.78
C ILE A 161 -7.78 -16.34 -10.56
N GLU A 162 -7.39 -17.59 -10.81
CA GLU A 162 -7.09 -18.57 -9.77
C GLU A 162 -5.63 -18.46 -9.36
N THR A 163 -5.36 -18.39 -8.07
CA THR A 163 -4.00 -18.35 -7.51
C THR A 163 -3.95 -18.97 -6.13
N GLN A 164 -2.75 -19.34 -5.70
CA GLN A 164 -2.48 -19.74 -4.32
C GLN A 164 -1.86 -18.57 -3.56
N LEU A 165 -2.24 -18.43 -2.29
CA LEU A 165 -1.63 -17.44 -1.42
C LEU A 165 -0.25 -17.89 -0.98
N ILE A 166 0.70 -16.96 -1.00
CA ILE A 166 2.07 -17.16 -0.53
C ILE A 166 2.31 -16.42 0.77
N GLU A 167 3.39 -16.76 1.46
CA GLU A 167 3.80 -16.02 2.68
C GLU A 167 4.32 -14.64 2.31
N HIS A 168 3.95 -13.63 3.11
CA HIS A 168 4.40 -12.26 2.93
C HIS A 168 5.92 -12.14 3.14
N ILE A 169 6.59 -11.35 2.30
CA ILE A 169 8.06 -11.24 2.29
C ILE A 169 8.61 -10.68 3.62
N GLU A 170 7.92 -9.71 4.21
CA GLU A 170 8.36 -9.01 5.43
C GLU A 170 7.64 -9.50 6.69
N TYR A 171 6.38 -9.91 6.58
CA TYR A 171 5.54 -10.31 7.71
C TYR A 171 5.32 -11.82 7.71
N LYS A 172 5.98 -12.51 8.64
CA LYS A 172 5.83 -13.97 8.79
C LYS A 172 4.40 -14.35 9.16
N ASN A 173 3.96 -15.47 8.59
CA ASN A 173 2.62 -16.03 8.77
C ASN A 173 1.47 -15.14 8.23
N GLU A 174 1.76 -14.12 7.43
CA GLU A 174 0.72 -13.35 6.74
C GLU A 174 0.60 -13.81 5.28
N PRO A 175 -0.61 -14.09 4.78
CA PRO A 175 -0.82 -14.46 3.38
C PRO A 175 -0.78 -13.25 2.47
N MET A 176 -0.21 -13.40 1.28
CA MET A 176 -0.24 -12.39 0.22
C MET A 176 -0.42 -13.01 -1.16
N VAL A 177 -0.80 -12.20 -2.14
CA VAL A 177 -0.92 -12.59 -3.56
C VAL A 177 0.37 -12.28 -4.35
N GLY A 178 1.14 -11.28 -3.94
CA GLY A 178 2.43 -10.94 -4.56
C GLY A 178 2.35 -9.88 -5.65
N PHE A 179 1.52 -8.86 -5.45
CA PHE A 179 1.49 -7.66 -6.29
C PHE A 179 1.46 -6.40 -5.43
N LEU A 180 1.73 -5.26 -6.06
CA LEU A 180 1.67 -3.95 -5.44
C LEU A 180 0.30 -3.33 -5.70
N ALA A 181 -0.37 -2.95 -4.63
CA ALA A 181 -1.75 -2.51 -4.61
C ALA A 181 -1.90 -1.01 -4.39
N SER A 182 -2.91 -0.42 -5.01
CA SER A 182 -3.37 0.94 -4.74
C SER A 182 -4.90 0.96 -4.70
N THR A 183 -5.50 1.90 -3.99
CA THR A 183 -6.97 2.12 -3.99
C THR A 183 -7.28 3.32 -4.87
N PRO A 184 -7.80 3.11 -6.08
CA PRO A 184 -8.20 4.23 -6.94
C PRO A 184 -9.45 4.91 -6.37
N ASN A 185 -9.57 6.21 -6.60
CA ASN A 185 -10.76 7.02 -6.24
C ASN A 185 -11.21 6.85 -4.77
N GLN A 186 -10.25 6.65 -3.86
CA GLN A 186 -10.56 6.53 -2.44
C GLN A 186 -11.27 7.79 -1.94
N ARG A 187 -12.45 7.61 -1.35
CA ARG A 187 -13.27 8.67 -0.75
C ARG A 187 -13.76 8.23 0.63
N PHE A 188 -14.09 9.20 1.46
CA PHE A 188 -14.72 8.96 2.75
C PHE A 188 -16.18 9.35 2.67
N VAL A 189 -17.03 8.50 3.23
CA VAL A 189 -18.46 8.70 3.33
C VAL A 189 -18.78 8.87 4.81
N PHE A 190 -19.57 9.91 5.12
CA PHE A 190 -19.98 10.27 6.49
C PHE A 190 -21.46 9.95 6.68
#